data_7e8631a46146b153595a75ff146cf71c
#
_entry.id   7e8631a46146b153595a75ff146cf71c
#
_cell.length_a   1.000
_cell.length_b   1.000
_cell.length_c   1.000
_cell.angle_alpha   90.00
_cell.angle_beta   90.00
_cell.angle_gamma   90.00
#
_symmetry.space_group_name_H-M   'P 1'
#
loop_
_entity.id
_entity.type
_entity.pdbx_description
1 polymer ?
#
loop_
_entity_poly.entity_id
_entity_poly.type
_entity_poly.pdbx_seq_one_letter_code
_entity_poly.pdbx_strand_id
1 'polypeptide(L)'
;PATEKRGNIVKCPNCGAPIEAGAIKCKECGYVFTNVKANNTAKEFAIMLEQRIQKVSYDGDKTNINKVNEFIKNFPLPTGKEDMLEFIASLDARRRSKSNYQEAYNAKYQECVTKAKTLFAGDTDFTSLLAQTEKGYYAYNIKAFVIQHKKTIFIIVIVLALLQGFITFINNHDAPLNWGDVSDAIKEQNTPKVINLIGQKFEKTVIEHKGEI
;
A
#
# COMPACT_ATOMS: atom_id res chain seq x y z
N PRO A 1 44.19 -22.26 -31.45
CA PRO A 1 43.61 -22.78 -30.23
C PRO A 1 42.93 -21.63 -29.49
N ALA A 2 41.60 -21.67 -29.46
CA ALA A 2 40.80 -20.69 -28.76
C ALA A 2 41.03 -20.87 -27.25
N THR A 3 41.62 -19.87 -26.62
CA THR A 3 41.68 -19.79 -25.15
C THR A 3 40.28 -19.47 -24.63
N GLU A 4 39.55 -20.52 -24.23
CA GLU A 4 38.36 -20.37 -23.43
C GLU A 4 38.71 -19.59 -22.16
N LYS A 5 38.12 -18.40 -22.00
CA LYS A 5 38.13 -17.70 -20.73
C LYS A 5 37.32 -18.53 -19.76
N ARG A 6 37.97 -19.40 -19.01
CA ARG A 6 37.37 -20.10 -17.86
C ARG A 6 37.03 -19.05 -16.81
N GLY A 7 35.74 -18.84 -16.56
CA GLY A 7 35.28 -18.08 -15.39
C GLY A 7 35.94 -18.65 -14.12
N ASN A 8 36.13 -17.84 -13.10
CA ASN A 8 36.78 -18.21 -11.87
C ASN A 8 36.20 -19.54 -11.33
N ILE A 9 36.99 -20.60 -11.49
CA ILE A 9 36.67 -21.91 -10.92
C ILE A 9 36.87 -21.79 -9.40
N VAL A 10 35.80 -21.70 -8.66
CA VAL A 10 35.84 -21.72 -7.20
C VAL A 10 35.93 -23.18 -6.76
N LYS A 11 36.88 -23.50 -5.89
CA LYS A 11 37.05 -24.83 -5.34
C LYS A 11 36.16 -25.02 -4.09
N CYS A 12 35.61 -26.22 -3.91
CA CYS A 12 34.85 -26.57 -2.74
C CYS A 12 35.72 -26.41 -1.46
N PRO A 13 35.27 -25.65 -0.45
CA PRO A 13 36.07 -25.45 0.76
C PRO A 13 36.20 -26.74 1.60
N ASN A 14 35.31 -27.71 1.40
CA ASN A 14 35.36 -28.98 2.13
C ASN A 14 36.22 -30.06 1.45
N CYS A 15 36.16 -30.22 0.13
CA CYS A 15 36.86 -31.30 -0.56
C CYS A 15 37.82 -30.83 -1.64
N GLY A 16 37.92 -29.53 -1.94
CA GLY A 16 38.77 -28.97 -2.96
C GLY A 16 38.35 -29.23 -4.42
N ALA A 17 37.26 -29.93 -4.66
CA ALA A 17 36.74 -30.20 -6.00
C ALA A 17 36.33 -28.90 -6.71
N PRO A 18 36.48 -28.80 -8.04
CA PRO A 18 36.04 -27.66 -8.79
C PRO A 18 34.52 -27.53 -8.74
N ILE A 19 34.02 -26.31 -8.53
CA ILE A 19 32.61 -26.00 -8.46
C ILE A 19 32.16 -25.28 -9.72
N GLU A 20 31.05 -25.71 -10.30
CA GLU A 20 30.43 -25.01 -11.42
C GLU A 20 29.82 -23.67 -10.92
N ALA A 21 29.88 -22.63 -11.73
CA ALA A 21 29.28 -21.36 -11.42
C ALA A 21 27.76 -21.55 -11.16
N GLY A 22 27.27 -21.12 -9.97
CA GLY A 22 25.88 -21.27 -9.58
C GLY A 22 25.51 -22.57 -8.88
N ALA A 23 26.48 -23.45 -8.56
CA ALA A 23 26.22 -24.66 -7.80
C ALA A 23 25.90 -24.32 -6.34
N ILE A 24 24.76 -24.81 -5.84
CA ILE A 24 24.32 -24.65 -4.44
C ILE A 24 24.94 -25.73 -3.54
N LYS A 25 25.34 -26.85 -4.14
CA LYS A 25 25.88 -28.02 -3.47
C LYS A 25 27.04 -28.61 -4.24
N CYS A 26 28.07 -29.03 -3.54
CA CYS A 26 29.16 -29.75 -4.16
C CYS A 26 28.69 -31.14 -4.63
N LYS A 27 28.90 -31.45 -5.91
CA LYS A 27 28.53 -32.75 -6.50
C LYS A 27 29.32 -33.91 -5.89
N GLU A 28 30.57 -33.63 -5.46
CA GLU A 28 31.49 -34.65 -4.97
C GLU A 28 31.28 -34.99 -3.49
N CYS A 29 31.15 -33.98 -2.61
CA CYS A 29 31.11 -34.23 -1.18
C CYS A 29 29.78 -33.85 -0.52
N GLY A 30 28.85 -33.30 -1.29
CA GLY A 30 27.55 -32.88 -0.77
C GLY A 30 27.56 -31.62 0.08
N TYR A 31 28.69 -30.91 0.21
CA TYR A 31 28.78 -29.68 0.97
C TYR A 31 27.86 -28.62 0.37
N VAL A 32 26.98 -28.06 1.19
CA VAL A 32 26.06 -26.98 0.81
C VAL A 32 26.76 -25.64 0.98
N PHE A 33 26.82 -24.85 -0.07
CA PHE A 33 27.46 -23.55 -0.05
C PHE A 33 26.53 -22.50 0.58
N THR A 34 26.75 -22.18 1.83
CA THR A 34 25.97 -21.17 2.58
C THR A 34 26.36 -19.73 2.24
N ASN A 35 27.48 -19.53 1.51
CA ASN A 35 28.01 -18.23 1.08
C ASN A 35 28.37 -18.22 -0.40
N VAL A 36 27.60 -18.86 -1.26
CA VAL A 36 27.67 -18.52 -2.68
C VAL A 36 27.26 -17.05 -2.72
N LYS A 37 28.20 -16.17 -3.09
CA LYS A 37 27.84 -14.76 -3.37
C LYS A 37 26.64 -14.83 -4.30
N ALA A 38 25.45 -14.53 -3.75
CA ALA A 38 24.25 -14.41 -4.55
C ALA A 38 24.65 -13.56 -5.76
N ASN A 39 24.34 -14.03 -6.94
CA ASN A 39 24.52 -13.19 -8.12
C ASN A 39 23.81 -11.92 -7.75
N ASN A 40 24.53 -10.81 -7.70
CA ASN A 40 24.10 -9.55 -7.11
C ASN A 40 23.13 -8.88 -8.10
N THR A 41 22.06 -9.63 -8.49
CA THR A 41 21.07 -9.23 -9.49
C THR A 41 20.44 -7.90 -9.12
N ALA A 42 20.14 -7.71 -7.83
CA ALA A 42 19.62 -6.46 -7.31
C ALA A 42 20.62 -5.30 -7.49
N LYS A 43 21.91 -5.56 -7.28
CA LYS A 43 22.98 -4.55 -7.46
C LYS A 43 23.24 -4.25 -8.92
N GLU A 44 23.33 -5.27 -9.76
CA GLU A 44 23.48 -5.11 -11.21
C GLU A 44 22.33 -4.33 -11.81
N PHE A 45 21.09 -4.70 -11.42
CA PHE A 45 19.90 -3.97 -11.80
C PHE A 45 19.99 -2.49 -11.40
N ALA A 46 20.39 -2.19 -10.16
CA ALA A 46 20.49 -0.83 -9.66
C ALA A 46 21.52 0.00 -10.44
N ILE A 47 22.71 -0.56 -10.71
CA ILE A 47 23.77 0.11 -11.48
C ILE A 47 23.33 0.38 -12.92
N MET A 48 22.81 -0.64 -13.61
CA MET A 48 22.38 -0.52 -14.99
C MET A 48 21.18 0.43 -15.16
N LEU A 49 20.29 0.44 -14.16
CA LEU A 49 19.15 1.34 -14.11
C LEU A 49 19.58 2.79 -13.92
N GLU A 50 20.47 3.05 -12.96
CA GLU A 50 20.99 4.39 -12.68
C GLU A 50 21.62 5.02 -13.92
N GLN A 51 22.46 4.28 -14.62
CA GLN A 51 23.09 4.73 -15.87
C GLN A 51 22.05 5.11 -16.94
N ARG A 52 20.92 4.41 -17.00
CA ARG A 52 19.83 4.73 -17.96
C ARG A 52 19.02 5.94 -17.54
N ILE A 53 18.73 6.06 -16.26
CA ILE A 53 18.00 7.22 -15.70
C ILE A 53 18.79 8.50 -15.87
N GLN A 54 20.11 8.47 -15.64
CA GLN A 54 20.98 9.64 -15.83
C GLN A 54 20.93 10.15 -17.28
N LYS A 55 20.90 9.26 -18.26
CA LYS A 55 20.75 9.65 -19.68
C LYS A 55 19.41 10.34 -19.93
N VAL A 56 18.30 9.84 -19.34
CA VAL A 56 16.97 10.43 -19.47
C VAL A 56 16.91 11.83 -18.86
N SER A 57 17.53 12.02 -17.70
CA SER A 57 17.57 13.32 -17.02
C SER A 57 18.30 14.40 -17.86
N TYR A 58 19.29 13.97 -18.66
CA TYR A 58 20.03 14.88 -19.52
C TYR A 58 19.26 15.27 -20.79
N ASP A 59 18.58 14.29 -21.42
CA ASP A 59 17.93 14.49 -22.73
C ASP A 59 16.45 14.93 -22.64
N GLY A 60 15.78 14.73 -21.50
CA GLY A 60 14.37 15.09 -21.26
C GLY A 60 13.35 14.40 -22.16
N ASP A 61 13.75 13.43 -22.98
CA ASP A 61 12.94 12.78 -24.00
C ASP A 61 12.07 11.64 -23.46
N LYS A 62 10.76 11.69 -23.80
CA LYS A 62 9.79 10.64 -23.49
C LYS A 62 10.18 9.25 -24.04
N THR A 63 10.86 9.21 -25.19
CA THR A 63 11.35 7.97 -25.80
C THR A 63 12.34 7.27 -24.88
N ASN A 64 13.16 8.01 -24.16
CA ASN A 64 14.12 7.45 -23.22
C ASN A 64 13.46 6.94 -21.94
N ILE A 65 12.36 7.58 -21.50
CA ILE A 65 11.52 7.06 -20.38
C ILE A 65 10.96 5.68 -20.75
N ASN A 66 10.44 5.50 -21.96
CA ASN A 66 9.94 4.21 -22.43
C ASN A 66 11.02 3.14 -22.47
N LYS A 67 12.23 3.46 -22.94
CA LYS A 67 13.38 2.52 -22.92
C LYS A 67 13.76 2.09 -21.52
N VAL A 68 13.67 2.98 -20.53
CA VAL A 68 13.89 2.61 -19.12
C VAL A 68 12.77 1.70 -18.60
N ASN A 69 11.52 1.99 -18.94
CA ASN A 69 10.41 1.13 -18.57
C ASN A 69 10.53 -0.27 -19.17
N GLU A 70 10.91 -0.38 -20.44
CA GLU A 70 11.19 -1.65 -21.10
C GLU A 70 12.37 -2.40 -20.46
N PHE A 71 13.43 -1.68 -20.11
CA PHE A 71 14.55 -2.28 -19.39
C PHE A 71 14.12 -2.87 -18.06
N ILE A 72 13.33 -2.15 -17.26
CA ILE A 72 12.82 -2.63 -15.96
C ILE A 72 11.98 -3.89 -16.16
N LYS A 73 11.04 -3.87 -17.11
CA LYS A 73 10.14 -5.00 -17.38
C LYS A 73 10.88 -6.24 -17.88
N ASN A 74 11.91 -6.05 -18.72
CA ASN A 74 12.65 -7.14 -19.38
C ASN A 74 13.89 -7.60 -18.61
N PHE A 75 14.22 -7.00 -17.47
CA PHE A 75 15.38 -7.41 -16.69
C PHE A 75 15.23 -8.86 -16.19
N PRO A 76 16.27 -9.69 -16.27
CA PRO A 76 16.18 -11.09 -15.88
C PRO A 76 15.87 -11.26 -14.39
N LEU A 77 15.06 -12.27 -14.06
CA LEU A 77 14.70 -12.58 -12.69
C LEU A 77 15.76 -13.45 -12.01
N PRO A 78 16.06 -13.18 -10.73
CA PRO A 78 16.92 -14.07 -9.94
C PRO A 78 16.37 -15.49 -9.88
N THR A 79 17.26 -16.43 -9.62
CA THR A 79 16.91 -17.84 -9.39
C THR A 79 17.30 -18.32 -7.99
N GLY A 80 18.26 -17.64 -7.35
CA GLY A 80 18.69 -17.91 -5.98
C GLY A 80 17.72 -17.28 -4.97
N LYS A 81 17.56 -17.92 -3.79
CA LYS A 81 16.65 -17.46 -2.75
C LYS A 81 17.02 -16.06 -2.23
N GLU A 82 18.24 -15.90 -1.76
CA GLU A 82 18.73 -14.66 -1.15
C GLU A 82 18.67 -13.49 -2.14
N ASP A 83 19.10 -13.74 -3.38
CA ASP A 83 19.08 -12.75 -4.46
C ASP A 83 17.64 -12.35 -4.84
N MET A 84 16.71 -13.32 -4.83
CA MET A 84 15.28 -13.06 -5.06
C MET A 84 14.67 -12.22 -3.94
N LEU A 85 14.99 -12.51 -2.67
CA LEU A 85 14.51 -11.73 -1.51
C LEU A 85 15.00 -10.28 -1.61
N GLU A 86 16.30 -10.07 -1.89
CA GLU A 86 16.88 -8.75 -2.04
C GLU A 86 16.28 -7.99 -3.23
N PHE A 87 16.09 -8.67 -4.37
CA PHE A 87 15.51 -8.07 -5.56
C PHE A 87 14.06 -7.63 -5.33
N ILE A 88 13.22 -8.48 -4.71
CA ILE A 88 11.85 -8.15 -4.32
C ILE A 88 11.82 -6.93 -3.39
N ALA A 89 12.67 -6.90 -2.37
CA ALA A 89 12.74 -5.77 -1.43
C ALA A 89 13.17 -4.46 -2.15
N SER A 90 14.14 -4.54 -3.06
CA SER A 90 14.57 -3.40 -3.89
C SER A 90 13.46 -2.87 -4.79
N LEU A 91 12.72 -3.76 -5.46
CA LEU A 91 11.58 -3.37 -6.30
C LEU A 91 10.43 -2.78 -5.49
N ASP A 92 10.16 -3.33 -4.29
CA ASP A 92 9.14 -2.80 -3.39
C ASP A 92 9.43 -1.36 -2.96
N ALA A 93 10.67 -1.06 -2.60
CA ALA A 93 11.09 0.30 -2.27
C ALA A 93 10.86 1.27 -3.45
N ARG A 94 11.18 0.84 -4.68
CA ARG A 94 11.06 1.65 -5.90
C ARG A 94 9.61 1.85 -6.34
N ARG A 95 8.75 0.83 -6.27
CA ARG A 95 7.32 0.94 -6.62
C ARG A 95 6.54 1.85 -5.68
N ARG A 96 7.07 2.12 -4.47
CA ARG A 96 6.49 3.06 -3.50
C ARG A 96 7.03 4.49 -3.64
N SER A 97 7.86 4.75 -4.63
CA SER A 97 8.31 6.11 -4.94
C SER A 97 7.53 6.68 -6.12
N LYS A 98 7.17 7.96 -6.05
CA LYS A 98 6.52 8.64 -7.16
C LYS A 98 7.55 8.88 -8.28
N SER A 99 7.43 8.14 -9.38
CA SER A 99 8.31 8.26 -10.54
C SER A 99 7.61 7.86 -11.82
N ASN A 100 8.17 8.23 -12.97
CA ASN A 100 7.70 7.82 -14.29
C ASN A 100 7.84 6.30 -14.54
N TYR A 101 8.48 5.59 -13.63
CA TYR A 101 8.80 4.16 -13.73
C TYR A 101 8.01 3.30 -12.74
N GLN A 102 7.14 3.91 -11.93
CA GLN A 102 6.41 3.23 -10.85
C GLN A 102 5.61 2.03 -11.34
N GLU A 103 4.95 2.16 -12.49
CA GLU A 103 4.17 1.07 -13.09
C GLU A 103 5.07 -0.09 -13.54
N ALA A 104 6.22 0.20 -14.16
CA ALA A 104 7.19 -0.81 -14.57
C ALA A 104 7.79 -1.55 -13.37
N TYR A 105 8.11 -0.84 -12.28
CA TYR A 105 8.55 -1.47 -11.03
C TYR A 105 7.48 -2.37 -10.43
N ASN A 106 6.22 -1.93 -10.44
CA ASN A 106 5.12 -2.75 -9.91
C ASN A 106 4.92 -4.01 -10.76
N ALA A 107 4.93 -3.90 -12.08
CA ALA A 107 4.83 -5.05 -12.98
C ALA A 107 5.97 -6.07 -12.74
N LYS A 108 7.21 -5.57 -12.62
CA LYS A 108 8.39 -6.43 -12.34
C LYS A 108 8.32 -7.07 -10.95
N TYR A 109 7.84 -6.33 -9.96
CA TYR A 109 7.60 -6.86 -8.62
C TYR A 109 6.61 -8.03 -8.65
N GLN A 110 5.48 -7.88 -9.34
CA GLN A 110 4.46 -8.95 -9.44
C GLN A 110 5.00 -10.19 -10.15
N GLU A 111 5.83 -10.01 -11.19
CA GLU A 111 6.51 -11.10 -11.88
C GLU A 111 7.46 -11.85 -10.93
N CYS A 112 8.26 -11.13 -10.13
CA CYS A 112 9.14 -11.72 -9.11
C CYS A 112 8.35 -12.49 -8.05
N VAL A 113 7.26 -11.89 -7.53
CA VAL A 113 6.40 -12.52 -6.52
C VAL A 113 5.80 -13.82 -7.05
N THR A 114 5.31 -13.82 -8.29
CA THR A 114 4.75 -15.00 -8.93
C THR A 114 5.79 -16.11 -9.05
N LYS A 115 6.99 -15.79 -9.52
CA LYS A 115 8.09 -16.74 -9.63
C LYS A 115 8.55 -17.25 -8.26
N ALA A 116 8.66 -16.36 -7.25
CA ALA A 116 9.06 -16.71 -5.90
C ALA A 116 8.05 -17.65 -5.24
N LYS A 117 6.76 -17.42 -5.38
CA LYS A 117 5.70 -18.31 -4.89
C LYS A 117 5.78 -19.72 -5.49
N THR A 118 6.22 -19.82 -6.74
CA THR A 118 6.40 -21.12 -7.41
C THR A 118 7.68 -21.82 -6.95
N LEU A 119 8.81 -21.09 -6.89
CA LEU A 119 10.11 -21.69 -6.59
C LEU A 119 10.32 -21.99 -5.09
N PHE A 120 9.75 -21.16 -4.23
CA PHE A 120 9.98 -21.16 -2.78
C PHE A 120 8.67 -21.30 -1.99
N ALA A 121 7.76 -22.15 -2.50
CA ALA A 121 6.49 -22.42 -1.85
C ALA A 121 6.70 -22.91 -0.40
N GLY A 122 6.01 -22.28 0.56
CA GLY A 122 6.11 -22.64 1.98
C GLY A 122 7.33 -22.08 2.71
N ASP A 123 8.22 -21.33 2.05
CA ASP A 123 9.34 -20.67 2.70
C ASP A 123 8.87 -19.50 3.58
N THR A 124 9.28 -19.51 4.85
CA THR A 124 8.83 -18.52 5.84
C THR A 124 9.39 -17.12 5.59
N ASP A 125 10.62 -17.01 5.06
CA ASP A 125 11.25 -15.73 4.79
C ASP A 125 10.52 -15.00 3.65
N PHE A 126 10.17 -15.74 2.57
CA PHE A 126 9.35 -15.21 1.50
C PHE A 126 7.96 -14.81 1.96
N THR A 127 7.30 -15.67 2.75
CA THR A 127 5.96 -15.37 3.25
C THR A 127 5.95 -14.10 4.10
N SER A 128 6.94 -13.95 4.98
CA SER A 128 7.12 -12.76 5.82
C SER A 128 7.41 -11.51 4.99
N LEU A 129 8.35 -11.59 4.05
CA LEU A 129 8.69 -10.47 3.17
C LEU A 129 7.49 -10.03 2.34
N LEU A 130 6.76 -10.98 1.72
CA LEU A 130 5.59 -10.65 0.90
C LEU A 130 4.49 -9.99 1.72
N ALA A 131 4.20 -10.49 2.92
CA ALA A 131 3.22 -9.86 3.80
C ALA A 131 3.61 -8.41 4.17
N GLN A 132 4.89 -8.18 4.47
CA GLN A 132 5.41 -6.86 4.80
C GLN A 132 5.35 -5.89 3.60
N THR A 133 5.76 -6.34 2.42
CA THR A 133 5.77 -5.52 1.20
C THR A 133 4.36 -5.18 0.73
N GLU A 134 3.41 -6.11 0.78
CA GLU A 134 2.01 -5.85 0.44
C GLU A 134 1.37 -4.84 1.39
N LYS A 135 1.54 -5.02 2.70
CA LYS A 135 1.06 -4.07 3.72
C LYS A 135 1.65 -2.68 3.51
N GLY A 136 2.96 -2.58 3.24
CA GLY A 136 3.64 -1.31 2.98
C GLY A 136 3.14 -0.62 1.71
N TYR A 137 2.92 -1.36 0.64
CA TYR A 137 2.40 -0.82 -0.63
C TYR A 137 0.94 -0.34 -0.50
N TYR A 138 0.10 -1.10 0.22
CA TYR A 138 -1.27 -0.69 0.50
C TYR A 138 -1.32 0.61 1.30
N ALA A 139 -0.52 0.72 2.36
CA ALA A 139 -0.43 1.94 3.17
C ALA A 139 0.06 3.15 2.34
N TYR A 140 1.03 2.94 1.45
CA TYR A 140 1.51 3.96 0.52
C TYR A 140 0.40 4.46 -0.41
N ASN A 141 -0.38 3.55 -1.01
CA ASN A 141 -1.47 3.92 -1.92
C ASN A 141 -2.59 4.68 -1.22
N ILE A 142 -2.99 4.28 0.00
CA ILE A 142 -3.96 5.02 0.80
C ILE A 142 -3.45 6.44 1.09
N LYS A 143 -2.20 6.56 1.54
CA LYS A 143 -1.60 7.88 1.83
C LYS A 143 -1.55 8.75 0.59
N ALA A 144 -1.14 8.21 -0.56
CA ALA A 144 -1.11 8.93 -1.83
C ALA A 144 -2.51 9.39 -2.24
N PHE A 145 -3.52 8.52 -2.12
CA PHE A 145 -4.92 8.84 -2.41
C PHE A 145 -5.44 9.97 -1.51
N VAL A 146 -5.22 9.90 -0.20
CA VAL A 146 -5.64 10.94 0.75
C VAL A 146 -4.98 12.28 0.44
N ILE A 147 -3.67 12.29 0.14
CA ILE A 147 -2.95 13.52 -0.23
C ILE A 147 -3.49 14.11 -1.53
N GLN A 148 -3.74 13.28 -2.54
CA GLN A 148 -4.25 13.73 -3.84
C GLN A 148 -5.66 14.29 -3.74
N HIS A 149 -6.53 13.68 -2.93
CA HIS A 149 -7.94 14.02 -2.80
C HIS A 149 -8.28 14.79 -1.52
N LYS A 150 -7.30 15.37 -0.84
CA LYS A 150 -7.49 16.04 0.47
C LYS A 150 -8.59 17.10 0.45
N LYS A 151 -8.73 17.89 -0.61
CA LYS A 151 -9.78 18.92 -0.74
C LYS A 151 -11.17 18.27 -0.84
N THR A 152 -11.30 17.23 -1.68
CA THR A 152 -12.56 16.50 -1.87
C THR A 152 -12.97 15.78 -0.60
N ILE A 153 -12.02 15.10 0.08
CA ILE A 153 -12.27 14.42 1.36
C ILE A 153 -12.71 15.44 2.40
N PHE A 154 -12.06 16.60 2.47
CA PHE A 154 -12.42 17.67 3.41
C PHE A 154 -13.85 18.18 3.16
N ILE A 155 -14.24 18.40 1.90
CA ILE A 155 -15.61 18.80 1.55
C ILE A 155 -16.62 17.72 1.96
N ILE A 156 -16.34 16.45 1.69
CA ILE A 156 -17.21 15.33 2.07
C ILE A 156 -17.40 15.29 3.60
N VAL A 157 -16.34 15.46 4.38
CA VAL A 157 -16.41 15.47 5.85
C VAL A 157 -17.26 16.62 6.35
N ILE A 158 -17.14 17.83 5.76
CA ILE A 158 -17.99 18.99 6.10
C ILE A 158 -19.45 18.69 5.79
N VAL A 159 -19.74 18.17 4.59
CA VAL A 159 -21.13 17.84 4.18
C VAL A 159 -21.74 16.81 5.14
N LEU A 160 -21.00 15.76 5.51
CA LEU A 160 -21.46 14.75 6.45
C LEU A 160 -21.71 15.35 7.85
N ALA A 161 -20.84 16.23 8.32
CA ALA A 161 -21.02 16.92 9.60
C ALA A 161 -22.27 17.83 9.60
N LEU A 162 -22.50 18.55 8.49
CA LEU A 162 -23.71 19.38 8.34
C LEU A 162 -24.97 18.53 8.27
N LEU A 163 -24.96 17.41 7.55
CA LEU A 163 -26.08 16.46 7.51
C LEU A 163 -26.38 15.88 8.90
N GLN A 164 -25.34 15.51 9.63
CA GLN A 164 -25.51 14.99 10.99
C GLN A 164 -26.06 16.06 11.94
N GLY A 165 -25.57 17.30 11.83
CA GLY A 165 -26.12 18.45 12.56
C GLY A 165 -27.59 18.72 12.22
N PHE A 166 -27.95 18.62 10.93
CA PHE A 166 -29.32 18.79 10.47
C PHE A 166 -30.25 17.69 10.98
N ILE A 167 -29.82 16.42 10.96
CA ILE A 167 -30.60 15.30 11.52
C ILE A 167 -30.79 15.49 13.02
N THR A 168 -29.75 15.90 13.73
CA THR A 168 -29.85 16.17 15.18
C THR A 168 -30.83 17.35 15.47
N PHE A 169 -30.75 18.38 14.61
CA PHE A 169 -31.69 19.53 14.72
C PHE A 169 -33.12 19.10 14.50
N ILE A 170 -33.44 18.31 13.45
CA ILE A 170 -34.79 17.78 13.20
C ILE A 170 -35.24 16.94 14.39
N ASN A 171 -34.43 15.98 14.84
CA ASN A 171 -34.80 15.09 15.94
C ASN A 171 -35.06 15.84 17.26
N ASN A 172 -34.36 16.95 17.49
CA ASN A 172 -34.61 17.79 18.68
C ASN A 172 -35.78 18.75 18.50
N HIS A 173 -36.08 19.15 17.25
CA HIS A 173 -37.15 20.08 16.94
C HIS A 173 -38.52 19.39 16.90
N ASP A 174 -38.55 18.14 16.43
CA ASP A 174 -39.77 17.34 16.30
C ASP A 174 -40.00 16.36 17.47
N ALA A 175 -39.36 16.62 18.61
CA ALA A 175 -39.67 15.82 19.80
C ALA A 175 -41.17 15.92 20.08
N PRO A 176 -41.93 14.85 19.85
CA PRO A 176 -43.38 14.89 20.07
C PRO A 176 -43.64 15.21 21.55
N LEU A 177 -44.68 15.98 21.80
CA LEU A 177 -45.13 16.20 23.17
C LEU A 177 -45.35 14.83 23.81
N ASN A 178 -44.57 14.51 24.83
CA ASN A 178 -44.78 13.24 25.54
C ASN A 178 -46.07 13.31 26.36
N TRP A 179 -47.14 12.79 25.77
CA TRP A 179 -48.46 12.77 26.42
C TRP A 179 -48.44 11.99 27.73
N GLY A 180 -47.46 11.09 27.94
CA GLY A 180 -47.23 10.44 29.21
C GLY A 180 -46.89 11.45 30.32
N ASP A 181 -45.92 12.34 30.04
CA ASP A 181 -45.49 13.36 31.01
C ASP A 181 -46.62 14.35 31.33
N VAL A 182 -47.45 14.69 30.34
CA VAL A 182 -48.64 15.53 30.54
C VAL A 182 -49.70 14.81 31.38
N SER A 183 -49.97 13.54 31.08
CA SER A 183 -50.92 12.70 31.84
C SER A 183 -50.49 12.53 33.28
N ASP A 184 -49.21 12.31 33.54
CA ASP A 184 -48.69 12.15 34.90
C ASP A 184 -48.72 13.48 35.67
N ALA A 185 -48.41 14.61 35.02
CA ALA A 185 -48.54 15.93 35.62
C ALA A 185 -50.01 16.29 35.96
N ILE A 186 -50.97 15.81 35.17
CA ILE A 186 -52.40 15.95 35.46
C ILE A 186 -52.80 15.10 36.66
N LYS A 187 -52.37 13.85 36.74
CA LYS A 187 -52.62 12.96 37.89
C LYS A 187 -52.03 13.51 39.19
N GLU A 188 -50.85 14.13 39.10
CA GLU A 188 -50.20 14.81 40.22
C GLU A 188 -50.83 16.14 40.58
N GLN A 189 -51.89 16.57 39.90
CA GLN A 189 -52.54 17.89 40.04
C GLN A 189 -51.56 19.06 39.94
N ASN A 190 -50.48 18.89 39.20
CA ASN A 190 -49.43 19.89 39.02
C ASN A 190 -49.77 20.82 37.83
N THR A 191 -50.74 21.71 38.04
CA THR A 191 -51.14 22.64 36.98
C THR A 191 -50.06 23.48 36.38
N PRO A 192 -49.02 24.00 37.10
CA PRO A 192 -47.92 24.73 36.53
C PRO A 192 -47.08 23.88 35.58
N LYS A 193 -46.87 22.60 35.90
CA LYS A 193 -46.11 21.68 35.07
C LYS A 193 -46.83 21.35 33.74
N VAL A 194 -48.17 21.17 33.82
CA VAL A 194 -49.02 20.94 32.65
C VAL A 194 -49.00 22.14 31.72
N ILE A 195 -49.17 23.37 32.26
CA ILE A 195 -49.10 24.60 31.47
C ILE A 195 -47.73 24.77 30.82
N ASN A 196 -46.65 24.48 31.52
CA ASN A 196 -45.30 24.58 30.99
C ASN A 196 -45.05 23.59 29.83
N LEU A 197 -45.46 22.33 29.99
CA LEU A 197 -45.30 21.29 28.96
C LEU A 197 -46.09 21.60 27.69
N ILE A 198 -47.32 22.10 27.83
CA ILE A 198 -48.18 22.50 26.71
C ILE A 198 -47.69 23.84 26.11
N GLY A 199 -47.30 24.79 26.95
CA GLY A 199 -46.85 26.12 26.56
C GLY A 199 -45.56 26.10 25.72
N GLN A 200 -44.61 25.27 26.11
CA GLN A 200 -43.35 25.10 25.33
C GLN A 200 -43.62 24.66 23.89
N LYS A 201 -44.64 23.83 23.68
CA LYS A 201 -44.98 23.41 22.30
C LYS A 201 -45.77 24.49 21.57
N PHE A 202 -46.60 25.24 22.24
CA PHE A 202 -47.41 26.31 21.65
C PHE A 202 -46.53 27.49 21.22
N GLU A 203 -45.54 27.89 22.02
CA GLU A 203 -44.54 28.91 21.62
C GLU A 203 -43.72 28.45 20.39
N LYS A 204 -43.34 27.20 20.36
CA LYS A 204 -42.59 26.62 19.23
C LYS A 204 -43.40 26.68 17.93
N THR A 205 -44.66 26.29 17.95
CA THR A 205 -45.56 26.29 16.79
C THR A 205 -45.89 27.72 16.32
N VAL A 206 -46.00 28.69 17.23
CA VAL A 206 -46.27 30.10 16.89
C VAL A 206 -45.05 30.79 16.27
N ILE A 207 -43.85 30.43 16.69
CA ILE A 207 -42.61 30.96 16.10
C ILE A 207 -42.41 30.43 14.68
N GLU A 208 -42.73 29.16 14.43
CA GLU A 208 -42.65 28.57 13.08
C GLU A 208 -43.62 29.24 12.10
N HIS A 209 -44.84 29.59 12.51
CA HIS A 209 -45.82 30.25 11.63
C HIS A 209 -45.56 31.75 11.41
N LYS A 210 -44.78 32.42 12.27
CA LYS A 210 -44.43 33.84 12.09
C LYS A 210 -43.26 34.06 11.11
N GLY A 211 -42.57 33.01 10.72
CA GLY A 211 -41.51 33.07 9.72
C GLY A 211 -41.99 32.94 8.27
N GLU A 212 -43.30 32.68 8.04
CA GLU A 212 -43.88 32.45 6.70
C GLU A 212 -44.78 33.61 6.22
N ILE A 213 -44.69 34.83 6.82
CA ILE A 213 -45.41 36.02 6.35
C ILE A 213 -44.44 37.07 5.80
#